data_0458c648a15f299edf3f8ec9a43c9d7e
#
_entry.id   0458c648a15f299edf3f8ec9a43c9d7e
#
_cell.length_a   1.000
_cell.length_b   1.000
_cell.length_c   1.000
_cell.angle_alpha   90.00
_cell.angle_beta   90.00
_cell.angle_gamma   90.00
#
_symmetry.space_group_name_H-M   'P 1'
#
loop_
_entity.id
_entity.type
_entity.pdbx_description
1 polymer ?
#
loop_
_entity_poly.entity_id
_entity_poly.type
_entity_poly.pdbx_seq_one_letter_code
_entity_poly.pdbx_strand_id
1 'polypeptide(L)'
;MSFNTSISIRGLTRIYDVPGRDDARVVALDHVDADFPTGSFTAIVGASGSGKSTLLHCMAGLDQPTSGQVSMLGTATSELKPAKRAAFRAANTGFVFQEYNLIASLTAAENVSMPSRLAGNPLPGNQIRESLEAVGLGHRANLKPHQLSGGERQRVAIARVMASQPRIVFADEPTGALDLDSTGLVLDWLRELASRGTTVVMVTHDVEAAALADSVAVMSQGRLAEWSTARDARVIAELVHTVRAL
;
A
#
# COMPACT_ATOMS: atom_id res chain seq x y z
N MET A 1 17.43 -21.17 4.81
CA MET A 1 16.82 -20.25 5.79
C MET A 1 15.39 -19.98 5.33
N SER A 2 14.39 -20.39 6.06
CA SER A 2 13.00 -20.11 5.71
C SER A 2 12.75 -18.63 6.01
N PHE A 3 12.74 -17.79 4.98
CA PHE A 3 12.30 -16.41 5.14
C PHE A 3 10.85 -16.45 5.59
N ASN A 4 10.56 -15.84 6.73
CA ASN A 4 9.20 -15.74 7.23
C ASN A 4 8.46 -14.77 6.29
N THR A 5 7.54 -15.30 5.47
CA THR A 5 6.84 -14.55 4.42
C THR A 5 5.58 -13.93 4.99
N SER A 6 5.45 -12.61 4.90
CA SER A 6 4.23 -11.91 5.32
C SER A 6 3.10 -12.00 4.30
N ILE A 7 3.43 -11.92 3.00
CA ILE A 7 2.45 -12.00 1.92
C ILE A 7 2.94 -13.02 0.90
N SER A 8 2.11 -13.95 0.52
CA SER A 8 2.37 -14.96 -0.51
C SER A 8 1.25 -14.95 -1.54
N ILE A 9 1.62 -14.93 -2.81
CA ILE A 9 0.71 -14.92 -3.96
C ILE A 9 1.03 -16.11 -4.84
N ARG A 10 0.01 -16.84 -5.30
CA ARG A 10 0.15 -18.00 -6.20
C ARG A 10 -0.88 -17.94 -7.31
N GLY A 11 -0.41 -17.88 -8.57
CA GLY A 11 -1.23 -17.90 -9.77
C GLY A 11 -2.27 -16.78 -9.84
N LEU A 12 -1.99 -15.62 -9.24
CA LEU A 12 -2.98 -14.54 -9.08
C LEU A 12 -3.37 -13.96 -10.42
N THR A 13 -4.65 -14.10 -10.76
CA THR A 13 -5.21 -13.56 -12.00
C THR A 13 -6.38 -12.64 -11.70
N ARG A 14 -6.44 -11.49 -12.38
CA ARG A 14 -7.57 -10.56 -12.29
C ARG A 14 -8.00 -10.11 -13.68
N ILE A 15 -9.25 -10.39 -14.00
CA ILE A 15 -9.89 -10.03 -15.26
C ILE A 15 -11.07 -9.12 -14.95
N TYR A 16 -11.18 -8.01 -15.68
CA TYR A 16 -12.33 -7.11 -15.62
C TYR A 16 -13.13 -7.19 -16.92
N ASP A 17 -14.46 -7.25 -16.79
CA ASP A 17 -15.35 -7.08 -17.93
C ASP A 17 -15.46 -5.59 -18.28
N VAL A 18 -15.46 -5.26 -19.59
CA VAL A 18 -15.55 -3.87 -20.04
C VAL A 18 -17.03 -3.48 -20.18
N PRO A 19 -17.52 -2.50 -19.41
CA PRO A 19 -18.90 -2.07 -19.50
C PRO A 19 -19.30 -1.65 -20.93
N GLY A 20 -20.45 -2.16 -21.41
CA GLY A 20 -20.98 -1.84 -22.74
C GLY A 20 -20.33 -2.55 -23.92
N ARG A 21 -19.50 -3.58 -23.66
CA ARG A 21 -18.92 -4.47 -24.68
C ARG A 21 -18.95 -5.89 -24.16
N ASP A 22 -19.97 -6.66 -24.52
CA ASP A 22 -20.27 -7.98 -23.95
C ASP A 22 -19.11 -9.01 -24.10
N ASP A 23 -18.20 -8.82 -25.07
CA ASP A 23 -17.07 -9.73 -25.32
C ASP A 23 -15.69 -9.14 -25.00
N ALA A 24 -15.62 -7.90 -24.46
CA ALA A 24 -14.34 -7.26 -24.18
C ALA A 24 -13.92 -7.46 -22.71
N ARG A 25 -12.76 -8.08 -22.51
CA ARG A 25 -12.15 -8.33 -21.21
C ARG A 25 -10.76 -7.72 -21.13
N VAL A 26 -10.44 -7.16 -19.98
CA VAL A 26 -9.09 -6.67 -19.68
C VAL A 26 -8.46 -7.60 -18.63
N VAL A 27 -7.37 -8.27 -19.02
CA VAL A 27 -6.55 -9.04 -18.10
C VAL A 27 -5.61 -8.06 -17.40
N ALA A 28 -5.96 -7.68 -16.16
CA ALA A 28 -5.16 -6.74 -15.37
C ALA A 28 -4.02 -7.45 -14.61
N LEU A 29 -4.22 -8.72 -14.24
CA LEU A 29 -3.19 -9.61 -13.68
C LEU A 29 -3.27 -10.96 -14.37
N ASP A 30 -2.11 -11.52 -14.71
CA ASP A 30 -1.99 -12.80 -15.41
C ASP A 30 -0.98 -13.72 -14.71
N HIS A 31 -1.50 -14.65 -13.91
CA HIS A 31 -0.74 -15.70 -13.20
C HIS A 31 0.46 -15.18 -12.39
N VAL A 32 0.25 -14.15 -11.57
CA VAL A 32 1.32 -13.55 -10.76
C VAL A 32 1.65 -14.44 -9.57
N ASP A 33 2.94 -14.79 -9.41
CA ASP A 33 3.51 -15.44 -8.24
C ASP A 33 4.51 -14.50 -7.56
N ALA A 34 4.39 -14.33 -6.24
CA ALA A 34 5.33 -13.49 -5.47
C ALA A 34 5.30 -13.83 -3.98
N ASP A 35 6.44 -13.60 -3.32
CA ASP A 35 6.58 -13.68 -1.87
C ASP A 35 7.21 -12.38 -1.33
N PHE A 36 6.57 -11.79 -0.33
CA PHE A 36 7.05 -10.58 0.33
C PHE A 36 7.52 -10.95 1.75
N PRO A 37 8.83 -10.82 2.02
CA PRO A 37 9.39 -11.19 3.32
C PRO A 37 8.84 -10.32 4.46
N THR A 38 8.76 -10.90 5.66
CA THR A 38 8.36 -10.16 6.87
C THR A 38 9.37 -9.05 7.19
N GLY A 39 8.87 -7.84 7.46
CA GLY A 39 9.70 -6.70 7.80
C GLY A 39 10.51 -6.13 6.64
N SER A 40 10.16 -6.49 5.39
CA SER A 40 10.80 -5.90 4.20
C SER A 40 10.02 -4.68 3.68
N PHE A 41 10.72 -3.78 3.02
CA PHE A 41 10.14 -2.74 2.19
C PHE A 41 10.33 -3.10 0.72
N THR A 42 9.24 -3.39 0.02
CA THR A 42 9.23 -3.71 -1.42
C THR A 42 8.51 -2.63 -2.20
N ALA A 43 9.14 -2.12 -3.26
CA ALA A 43 8.50 -1.25 -4.23
C ALA A 43 8.06 -2.06 -5.47
N ILE A 44 6.85 -1.82 -5.95
CA ILE A 44 6.32 -2.36 -7.22
C ILE A 44 6.32 -1.22 -8.22
N VAL A 45 7.10 -1.37 -9.30
CA VAL A 45 7.25 -0.36 -10.36
C VAL A 45 6.79 -0.91 -11.71
N GLY A 46 6.58 -0.02 -12.67
CA GLY A 46 6.19 -0.40 -14.05
C GLY A 46 5.38 0.71 -14.73
N ALA A 47 5.11 0.56 -16.02
CA ALA A 47 4.36 1.54 -16.79
C ALA A 47 2.93 1.73 -16.26
N SER A 48 2.30 2.86 -16.62
CA SER A 48 0.85 3.04 -16.38
C SER A 48 0.06 1.91 -17.05
N GLY A 49 -0.93 1.36 -16.35
CA GLY A 49 -1.73 0.23 -16.84
C GLY A 49 -1.06 -1.14 -16.75
N SER A 50 0.14 -1.28 -16.17
CA SER A 50 0.82 -2.59 -16.02
C SER A 50 0.20 -3.53 -14.96
N GLY A 51 -0.81 -3.07 -14.20
CA GLY A 51 -1.51 -3.88 -13.20
C GLY A 51 -1.07 -3.66 -11.74
N LYS A 52 -0.16 -2.70 -11.46
CA LYS A 52 0.42 -2.47 -10.11
C LYS A 52 -0.62 -2.23 -9.02
N SER A 53 -1.51 -1.25 -9.19
CA SER A 53 -2.56 -0.95 -8.19
C SER A 53 -3.55 -2.10 -8.06
N THR A 54 -3.86 -2.81 -9.18
CA THR A 54 -4.68 -4.02 -9.14
C THR A 54 -4.02 -5.11 -8.30
N LEU A 55 -2.71 -5.33 -8.46
CA LEU A 55 -1.94 -6.28 -7.66
C LEU A 55 -1.99 -5.90 -6.18
N LEU A 56 -1.70 -4.64 -5.85
CA LEU A 56 -1.77 -4.13 -4.49
C LEU A 56 -3.16 -4.33 -3.88
N HIS A 57 -4.23 -3.99 -4.60
CA HIS A 57 -5.61 -4.12 -4.11
C HIS A 57 -6.03 -5.58 -3.93
N CYS A 58 -5.61 -6.50 -4.82
CA CYS A 58 -5.86 -7.93 -4.66
C CYS A 58 -5.10 -8.50 -3.46
N MET A 59 -3.80 -8.17 -3.30
CA MET A 59 -3.01 -8.56 -2.12
C MET A 59 -3.67 -8.12 -0.83
N ALA A 60 -4.09 -6.87 -0.80
CA ALA A 60 -4.73 -6.26 0.36
C ALA A 60 -6.16 -6.78 0.63
N GLY A 61 -6.72 -7.58 -0.28
CA GLY A 61 -8.11 -8.05 -0.20
C GLY A 61 -9.14 -6.94 -0.32
N LEU A 62 -8.78 -5.80 -0.96
CA LEU A 62 -9.70 -4.74 -1.36
C LEU A 62 -10.44 -5.11 -2.65
N ASP A 63 -9.74 -5.82 -3.55
CA ASP A 63 -10.35 -6.43 -4.72
C ASP A 63 -10.22 -7.96 -4.66
N GLN A 64 -11.15 -8.65 -5.30
CA GLN A 64 -11.15 -10.12 -5.30
C GLN A 64 -10.53 -10.63 -6.60
N PRO A 65 -9.52 -11.52 -6.55
CA PRO A 65 -8.94 -12.10 -7.75
C PRO A 65 -9.99 -12.95 -8.48
N THR A 66 -9.84 -13.07 -9.80
CA THR A 66 -10.64 -13.98 -10.63
C THR A 66 -10.22 -15.42 -10.37
N SER A 67 -8.92 -15.67 -10.18
CA SER A 67 -8.36 -16.96 -9.78
C SER A 67 -7.02 -16.77 -9.07
N GLY A 68 -6.48 -17.85 -8.52
CA GLY A 68 -5.25 -17.82 -7.72
C GLY A 68 -5.52 -17.55 -6.24
N GLN A 69 -4.44 -17.50 -5.47
CA GLN A 69 -4.52 -17.43 -4.01
C GLN A 69 -3.64 -16.32 -3.45
N VAL A 70 -4.15 -15.63 -2.44
CA VAL A 70 -3.40 -14.67 -1.61
C VAL A 70 -3.43 -15.14 -0.17
N SER A 71 -2.26 -15.25 0.45
CA SER A 71 -2.10 -15.51 1.86
C SER A 71 -1.37 -14.35 2.52
N MET A 72 -1.88 -13.87 3.66
CA MET A 72 -1.22 -12.86 4.49
C MET A 72 -1.04 -13.42 5.90
N LEU A 73 0.16 -13.29 6.45
CA LEU A 73 0.50 -13.73 7.81
C LEU A 73 0.08 -15.20 8.08
N GLY A 74 0.24 -16.08 7.06
CA GLY A 74 -0.13 -17.48 7.11
C GLY A 74 -1.63 -17.77 6.93
N THR A 75 -2.46 -16.75 6.72
CA THR A 75 -3.91 -16.91 6.49
C THR A 75 -4.23 -16.78 5.00
N ALA A 76 -4.93 -17.73 4.38
CA ALA A 76 -5.42 -17.66 3.00
C ALA A 76 -6.57 -16.63 2.91
N THR A 77 -6.21 -15.36 2.75
CA THR A 77 -7.15 -14.24 2.83
C THR A 77 -8.10 -14.15 1.65
N SER A 78 -7.69 -14.63 0.47
CA SER A 78 -8.56 -14.72 -0.70
C SER A 78 -9.75 -15.68 -0.52
N GLU A 79 -9.63 -16.67 0.37
CA GLU A 79 -10.67 -17.66 0.67
C GLU A 79 -11.63 -17.20 1.78
N LEU A 80 -11.28 -16.14 2.50
CA LEU A 80 -12.13 -15.63 3.58
C LEU A 80 -13.43 -15.03 3.04
N LYS A 81 -14.52 -15.30 3.74
CA LYS A 81 -15.80 -14.58 3.51
C LYS A 81 -15.59 -13.07 3.69
N PRO A 82 -16.34 -12.20 2.97
CA PRO A 82 -16.13 -10.74 2.98
C PRO A 82 -16.00 -10.11 4.37
N ALA A 83 -16.87 -10.48 5.31
CA ALA A 83 -16.83 -9.95 6.68
C ALA A 83 -15.55 -10.36 7.45
N LYS A 84 -15.10 -11.63 7.31
CA LYS A 84 -13.87 -12.12 7.94
C LYS A 84 -12.64 -11.48 7.30
N ARG A 85 -12.65 -11.28 5.98
CA ARG A 85 -11.58 -10.61 5.24
C ARG A 85 -11.46 -9.14 5.66
N ALA A 86 -12.59 -8.44 5.81
CA ALA A 86 -12.61 -7.06 6.32
C ALA A 86 -12.07 -6.96 7.76
N ALA A 87 -12.47 -7.88 8.64
CA ALA A 87 -11.95 -7.94 10.01
C ALA A 87 -10.44 -8.23 10.05
N PHE A 88 -9.95 -9.15 9.20
CA PHE A 88 -8.53 -9.44 9.09
C PHE A 88 -7.74 -8.21 8.64
N ARG A 89 -8.22 -7.47 7.62
CA ARG A 89 -7.60 -6.21 7.16
C ARG A 89 -7.55 -5.19 8.30
N ALA A 90 -8.68 -4.94 8.94
CA ALA A 90 -8.75 -3.96 10.04
C ALA A 90 -7.76 -4.23 11.16
N ALA A 91 -7.48 -5.52 11.45
CA ALA A 91 -6.58 -5.92 12.53
C ALA A 91 -5.10 -5.94 12.12
N ASN A 92 -4.76 -6.11 10.84
CA ASN A 92 -3.40 -6.45 10.43
C ASN A 92 -2.81 -5.50 9.37
N THR A 93 -3.62 -4.69 8.67
CA THR A 93 -3.13 -3.91 7.53
C THR A 93 -3.39 -2.42 7.71
N GLY A 94 -2.46 -1.61 7.21
CA GLY A 94 -2.60 -0.17 7.06
C GLY A 94 -2.55 0.22 5.58
N PHE A 95 -3.19 1.35 5.24
CA PHE A 95 -3.24 1.85 3.87
C PHE A 95 -2.86 3.32 3.79
N VAL A 96 -1.95 3.62 2.85
CA VAL A 96 -1.63 4.99 2.41
C VAL A 96 -2.03 5.08 0.94
N PHE A 97 -2.99 5.94 0.62
CA PHE A 97 -3.52 6.14 -0.73
C PHE A 97 -3.06 7.47 -1.31
N GLN A 98 -2.98 7.56 -2.62
CA GLN A 98 -2.69 8.80 -3.34
C GLN A 98 -3.69 9.93 -3.01
N GLU A 99 -4.97 9.62 -2.90
CA GLU A 99 -6.05 10.59 -2.57
C GLU A 99 -6.34 10.68 -1.07
N TYR A 100 -5.40 10.25 -0.21
CA TYR A 100 -5.47 10.30 1.26
C TYR A 100 -6.61 9.49 1.89
N ASN A 101 -7.76 9.36 1.24
CA ASN A 101 -8.98 8.68 1.71
C ASN A 101 -9.37 9.10 3.15
N LEU A 102 -9.38 10.41 3.39
CA LEU A 102 -9.88 11.00 4.61
C LEU A 102 -11.38 11.25 4.49
N ILE A 103 -12.11 10.98 5.58
CA ILE A 103 -13.54 11.25 5.67
C ILE A 103 -13.71 12.76 5.89
N ALA A 104 -14.30 13.46 4.90
CA ALA A 104 -14.37 14.91 4.86
C ALA A 104 -15.13 15.56 6.02
N SER A 105 -16.10 14.84 6.60
CA SER A 105 -16.90 15.30 7.74
C SER A 105 -16.21 15.19 9.09
N LEU A 106 -15.14 14.38 9.18
CA LEU A 106 -14.39 14.10 10.40
C LEU A 106 -13.17 15.01 10.53
N THR A 107 -12.77 15.32 11.76
CA THR A 107 -11.52 15.99 12.07
C THR A 107 -10.30 15.09 11.79
N ALA A 108 -9.08 15.65 11.84
CA ALA A 108 -7.85 14.88 11.71
C ALA A 108 -7.76 13.78 12.79
N ALA A 109 -8.03 14.11 14.04
CA ALA A 109 -8.02 13.14 15.15
C ALA A 109 -9.08 12.03 14.96
N GLU A 110 -10.27 12.38 14.52
CA GLU A 110 -11.32 11.41 14.23
C GLU A 110 -10.97 10.51 13.04
N ASN A 111 -10.35 11.03 11.99
CA ASN A 111 -9.84 10.23 10.87
C ASN A 111 -8.75 9.24 11.32
N VAL A 112 -7.85 9.65 12.22
CA VAL A 112 -6.82 8.78 12.79
C VAL A 112 -7.47 7.65 13.63
N SER A 113 -8.49 7.97 14.42
CA SER A 113 -9.16 7.00 15.31
C SER A 113 -10.11 6.04 14.58
N MET A 114 -10.57 6.39 13.38
CA MET A 114 -11.67 5.69 12.69
C MET A 114 -11.43 4.18 12.52
N PRO A 115 -10.25 3.69 12.03
CA PRO A 115 -10.05 2.26 11.84
C PRO A 115 -10.21 1.46 13.12
N SER A 116 -9.66 1.95 14.22
CA SER A 116 -9.73 1.28 15.54
C SER A 116 -11.15 1.25 16.10
N ARG A 117 -11.91 2.32 15.89
CA ARG A 117 -13.33 2.38 16.27
C ARG A 117 -14.19 1.39 15.49
N LEU A 118 -13.95 1.28 14.16
CA LEU A 118 -14.64 0.31 13.31
C LEU A 118 -14.27 -1.14 13.64
N ALA A 119 -13.04 -1.37 14.09
CA ALA A 119 -12.58 -2.67 14.56
C ALA A 119 -13.11 -3.04 15.97
N GLY A 120 -13.88 -2.15 16.63
CA GLY A 120 -14.40 -2.38 17.97
C GLY A 120 -13.34 -2.26 19.10
N ASN A 121 -12.16 -1.74 18.80
CA ASN A 121 -11.06 -1.54 19.75
C ASN A 121 -10.53 -0.11 19.66
N PRO A 122 -11.28 0.89 20.17
CA PRO A 122 -10.94 2.30 20.02
C PRO A 122 -9.61 2.63 20.72
N LEU A 123 -8.75 3.37 20.00
CA LEU A 123 -7.48 3.83 20.53
C LEU A 123 -7.69 4.87 21.65
N PRO A 124 -6.80 4.87 22.67
CA PRO A 124 -6.76 5.94 23.67
C PRO A 124 -6.48 7.31 23.03
N GLY A 125 -7.06 8.38 23.56
CA GLY A 125 -6.91 9.73 23.02
C GLY A 125 -5.47 10.25 23.02
N ASN A 126 -4.63 9.82 23.99
CA ASN A 126 -3.21 10.15 24.01
C ASN A 126 -2.46 9.53 22.81
N GLN A 127 -2.73 8.27 22.44
CA GLN A 127 -2.10 7.60 21.30
C GLN A 127 -2.46 8.27 19.96
N ILE A 128 -3.71 8.72 19.83
CA ILE A 128 -4.13 9.51 18.65
C ILE A 128 -3.35 10.81 18.57
N ARG A 129 -3.21 11.51 19.71
CA ARG A 129 -2.47 12.78 19.79
C ARG A 129 -1.00 12.57 19.46
N GLU A 130 -0.35 11.59 20.07
CA GLU A 130 1.06 11.23 19.83
C GLU A 130 1.31 10.92 18.36
N SER A 131 0.39 10.21 17.69
CA SER A 131 0.50 9.91 16.26
C SER A 131 0.40 11.17 15.39
N LEU A 132 -0.42 12.13 15.75
CA LEU A 132 -0.50 13.43 15.05
C LEU A 132 0.71 14.31 15.35
N GLU A 133 1.22 14.30 16.57
CA GLU A 133 2.44 15.03 16.96
C GLU A 133 3.66 14.48 16.22
N ALA A 134 3.78 13.17 16.05
CA ALA A 134 4.87 12.52 15.32
C ALA A 134 4.96 12.95 13.84
N VAL A 135 3.84 13.38 13.25
CA VAL A 135 3.80 13.95 11.88
C VAL A 135 3.71 15.48 11.87
N GLY A 136 3.93 16.15 13.00
CA GLY A 136 3.92 17.61 13.14
C GLY A 136 2.52 18.24 13.09
N LEU A 137 1.45 17.47 13.33
CA LEU A 137 0.05 17.92 13.20
C LEU A 137 -0.73 17.95 14.54
N GLY A 138 -0.07 17.86 15.70
CA GLY A 138 -0.75 17.91 16.99
C GLY A 138 -1.66 19.14 17.13
N HIS A 139 -1.21 20.30 16.67
CA HIS A 139 -1.97 21.58 16.69
C HIS A 139 -3.11 21.64 15.68
N ARG A 140 -3.20 20.68 14.74
CA ARG A 140 -4.21 20.55 13.69
C ARG A 140 -5.25 19.45 13.97
N ALA A 141 -5.20 18.81 15.13
CA ALA A 141 -6.02 17.64 15.48
C ALA A 141 -7.53 17.86 15.26
N ASN A 142 -8.03 19.06 15.50
CA ASN A 142 -9.44 19.43 15.40
C ASN A 142 -9.86 19.97 14.01
N LEU A 143 -8.93 20.09 13.05
CA LEU A 143 -9.26 20.58 11.70
C LEU A 143 -9.79 19.45 10.84
N LYS A 144 -10.71 19.80 9.92
CA LYS A 144 -11.26 18.90 8.92
C LYS A 144 -10.39 18.90 7.64
N PRO A 145 -10.46 17.86 6.79
CA PRO A 145 -9.62 17.74 5.59
C PRO A 145 -9.63 18.96 4.66
N HIS A 146 -10.76 19.66 4.51
CA HIS A 146 -10.84 20.84 3.67
C HIS A 146 -10.09 22.06 4.23
N GLN A 147 -9.70 22.06 5.50
CA GLN A 147 -8.93 23.08 6.19
C GLN A 147 -7.43 22.76 6.21
N LEU A 148 -7.02 21.63 5.62
CA LEU A 148 -5.65 21.14 5.58
C LEU A 148 -5.09 21.23 4.15
N SER A 149 -3.80 21.51 4.03
CA SER A 149 -3.07 21.42 2.77
C SER A 149 -2.99 19.95 2.28
N GLY A 150 -2.57 19.73 1.02
CA GLY A 150 -2.36 18.38 0.48
C GLY A 150 -1.39 17.55 1.33
N GLY A 151 -0.22 18.14 1.64
CA GLY A 151 0.79 17.50 2.49
C GLY A 151 0.31 17.26 3.93
N GLU A 152 -0.48 18.17 4.53
CA GLU A 152 -1.08 17.94 5.84
C GLU A 152 -2.09 16.79 5.82
N ARG A 153 -2.94 16.68 4.76
CA ARG A 153 -3.85 15.55 4.59
C ARG A 153 -3.12 14.21 4.47
N GLN A 154 -2.02 14.18 3.72
CA GLN A 154 -1.17 12.99 3.63
C GLN A 154 -0.59 12.60 4.99
N ARG A 155 -0.06 13.57 5.75
CA ARG A 155 0.45 13.32 7.10
C ARG A 155 -0.64 12.83 8.06
N VAL A 156 -1.90 13.27 7.93
CA VAL A 156 -3.02 12.67 8.69
C VAL A 156 -3.24 11.21 8.29
N ALA A 157 -3.19 10.87 6.99
CA ALA A 157 -3.31 9.48 6.53
C ALA A 157 -2.17 8.61 7.08
N ILE A 158 -0.96 9.14 7.17
CA ILE A 158 0.19 8.49 7.81
C ILE A 158 -0.05 8.29 9.31
N ALA A 159 -0.44 9.34 10.04
CA ALA A 159 -0.74 9.25 11.46
C ALA A 159 -1.81 8.19 11.76
N ARG A 160 -2.81 8.03 10.89
CA ARG A 160 -3.82 6.97 10.94
C ARG A 160 -3.20 5.57 10.90
N VAL A 161 -2.19 5.36 10.05
CA VAL A 161 -1.49 4.08 9.95
C VAL A 161 -0.58 3.88 11.17
N MET A 162 0.16 4.92 11.60
CA MET A 162 1.01 4.86 12.79
C MET A 162 0.22 4.47 14.04
N ALA A 163 -0.94 5.08 14.23
CA ALA A 163 -1.79 4.85 15.40
C ALA A 163 -2.27 3.39 15.48
N SER A 164 -2.51 2.73 14.35
CA SER A 164 -2.99 1.35 14.32
C SER A 164 -1.89 0.30 14.42
N GLN A 165 -0.62 0.67 14.25
CA GLN A 165 0.56 -0.22 14.29
C GLN A 165 0.37 -1.53 13.51
N PRO A 166 0.05 -1.48 12.21
CA PRO A 166 -0.26 -2.66 11.44
C PRO A 166 0.99 -3.52 11.18
N ARG A 167 0.79 -4.81 10.94
CA ARG A 167 1.86 -5.75 10.56
C ARG A 167 2.26 -5.62 9.09
N ILE A 168 1.34 -5.15 8.24
CA ILE A 168 1.54 -4.93 6.81
C ILE A 168 1.03 -3.53 6.45
N VAL A 169 1.79 -2.77 5.67
CA VAL A 169 1.39 -1.49 5.09
C VAL A 169 1.39 -1.58 3.57
N PHE A 170 0.28 -1.21 2.97
CA PHE A 170 0.15 -1.02 1.53
C PHE A 170 0.12 0.48 1.21
N ALA A 171 0.95 0.92 0.26
CA ALA A 171 1.03 2.31 -0.16
C ALA A 171 0.85 2.38 -1.69
N ASP A 172 -0.23 3.01 -2.14
CA ASP A 172 -0.55 3.19 -3.57
C ASP A 172 -0.24 4.63 -3.96
N GLU A 173 0.85 4.84 -4.72
CA GLU A 173 1.37 6.14 -5.15
C GLU A 173 1.42 7.17 -4.01
N PRO A 174 2.06 6.85 -2.86
CA PRO A 174 1.92 7.64 -1.63
C PRO A 174 2.50 9.06 -1.73
N THR A 175 3.27 9.34 -2.78
CA THR A 175 3.97 10.61 -3.01
C THR A 175 3.45 11.39 -4.22
N GLY A 176 2.55 10.82 -5.01
CA GLY A 176 2.15 11.33 -6.33
C GLY A 176 1.45 12.69 -6.36
N ALA A 177 1.06 13.26 -5.21
CA ALA A 177 0.41 14.57 -5.11
C ALA A 177 1.13 15.53 -4.14
N LEU A 178 2.40 15.25 -3.80
CA LEU A 178 3.16 15.97 -2.78
C LEU A 178 4.29 16.80 -3.39
N ASP A 179 4.68 17.86 -2.65
CA ASP A 179 5.95 18.55 -2.86
C ASP A 179 7.14 17.69 -2.43
N LEU A 180 8.36 18.11 -2.78
CA LEU A 180 9.59 17.36 -2.51
C LEU A 180 9.83 17.12 -1.02
N ASP A 181 9.56 18.11 -0.18
CA ASP A 181 9.78 18.00 1.27
C ASP A 181 8.81 17.00 1.89
N SER A 182 7.53 17.06 1.51
CA SER A 182 6.51 16.11 1.96
C SER A 182 6.76 14.69 1.44
N THR A 183 7.28 14.55 0.22
CA THR A 183 7.69 13.27 -0.38
C THR A 183 8.75 12.59 0.48
N GLY A 184 9.84 13.29 0.81
CA GLY A 184 10.91 12.77 1.66
C GLY A 184 10.39 12.24 3.00
N LEU A 185 9.56 13.03 3.69
CA LEU A 185 8.98 12.66 4.98
C LEU A 185 8.14 11.35 4.89
N VAL A 186 7.33 11.19 3.84
CA VAL A 186 6.52 9.99 3.65
C VAL A 186 7.40 8.75 3.44
N LEU A 187 8.42 8.86 2.60
CA LEU A 187 9.32 7.74 2.28
C LEU A 187 10.18 7.34 3.49
N ASP A 188 10.72 8.30 4.22
CA ASP A 188 11.48 8.05 5.45
C ASP A 188 10.62 7.32 6.47
N TRP A 189 9.36 7.72 6.60
CA TRP A 189 8.43 7.08 7.50
C TRP A 189 8.09 5.64 7.08
N LEU A 190 7.90 5.34 5.78
CA LEU A 190 7.71 3.98 5.29
C LEU A 190 8.93 3.09 5.57
N ARG A 191 10.15 3.64 5.42
CA ARG A 191 11.40 2.95 5.79
C ARG A 191 11.50 2.68 7.28
N GLU A 192 11.13 3.66 8.10
CA GLU A 192 11.11 3.49 9.55
C GLU A 192 10.16 2.37 10.00
N LEU A 193 8.97 2.27 9.40
CA LEU A 193 8.06 1.17 9.66
C LEU A 193 8.69 -0.19 9.32
N ALA A 194 9.32 -0.31 8.15
CA ALA A 194 9.98 -1.55 7.74
C ALA A 194 11.12 -1.92 8.71
N SER A 195 11.93 -0.95 9.13
CA SER A 195 13.01 -1.16 10.10
C SER A 195 12.52 -1.64 11.47
N ARG A 196 11.26 -1.35 11.80
CA ARG A 196 10.58 -1.82 13.03
C ARG A 196 9.86 -3.17 12.86
N GLY A 197 10.01 -3.82 11.69
CA GLY A 197 9.46 -5.14 11.41
C GLY A 197 8.08 -5.15 10.74
N THR A 198 7.52 -4.00 10.36
CA THR A 198 6.31 -3.92 9.52
C THR A 198 6.68 -4.26 8.07
N THR A 199 5.93 -5.11 7.40
CA THR A 199 6.11 -5.36 5.97
C THR A 199 5.47 -4.23 5.17
N VAL A 200 6.24 -3.57 4.30
CA VAL A 200 5.76 -2.46 3.48
C VAL A 200 5.77 -2.85 2.01
N VAL A 201 4.64 -2.67 1.34
CA VAL A 201 4.52 -2.83 -0.12
C VAL A 201 4.04 -1.51 -0.70
N MET A 202 4.88 -0.87 -1.50
CA MET A 202 4.59 0.40 -2.16
C MET A 202 4.47 0.22 -3.66
N VAL A 203 3.41 0.75 -4.25
CA VAL A 203 3.30 0.93 -5.70
C VAL A 203 3.71 2.36 -6.04
N THR A 204 4.59 2.53 -7.00
CA THR A 204 4.98 3.84 -7.49
C THR A 204 5.49 3.79 -8.94
N HIS A 205 5.38 4.92 -9.66
CA HIS A 205 6.06 5.14 -10.92
C HIS A 205 7.36 5.96 -10.75
N ASP A 206 7.63 6.43 -9.53
CA ASP A 206 8.83 7.18 -9.18
C ASP A 206 9.98 6.20 -8.83
N VAL A 207 11.00 6.17 -9.67
CA VAL A 207 12.17 5.29 -9.49
C VAL A 207 13.09 5.74 -8.35
N GLU A 208 13.12 7.04 -8.03
CA GLU A 208 13.86 7.55 -6.87
C GLU A 208 13.21 7.07 -5.57
N ALA A 209 11.88 7.14 -5.49
CA ALA A 209 11.15 6.58 -4.36
C ALA A 209 11.35 5.05 -4.25
N ALA A 210 11.34 4.34 -5.39
CA ALA A 210 11.54 2.90 -5.42
C ALA A 210 12.94 2.48 -4.98
N ALA A 211 13.97 3.30 -5.25
CA ALA A 211 15.36 3.04 -4.85
C ALA A 211 15.58 3.03 -3.33
N LEU A 212 14.63 3.54 -2.57
CA LEU A 212 14.65 3.51 -1.10
C LEU A 212 14.16 2.17 -0.52
N ALA A 213 13.52 1.33 -1.33
CA ALA A 213 13.06 0.02 -0.89
C ALA A 213 14.20 -1.01 -0.80
N ASP A 214 13.98 -2.09 -0.05
CA ASP A 214 14.92 -3.22 0.06
C ASP A 214 14.95 -4.05 -1.21
N SER A 215 13.82 -4.09 -1.93
CA SER A 215 13.67 -4.78 -3.21
C SER A 215 12.65 -4.09 -4.11
N VAL A 216 12.80 -4.29 -5.40
CA VAL A 216 11.94 -3.73 -6.44
C VAL A 216 11.36 -4.86 -7.28
N ALA A 217 10.05 -4.90 -7.42
CA ALA A 217 9.32 -5.80 -8.32
C ALA A 217 8.87 -5.02 -9.56
N VAL A 218 9.30 -5.44 -10.75
CA VAL A 218 8.94 -4.77 -12.01
C VAL A 218 7.75 -5.45 -12.65
N MET A 219 6.67 -4.70 -12.87
CA MET A 219 5.47 -5.20 -13.53
C MET A 219 5.35 -4.74 -14.97
N SER A 220 4.98 -5.66 -15.85
CA SER A 220 4.62 -5.39 -17.25
C SER A 220 3.43 -6.27 -17.66
N GLN A 221 2.46 -5.68 -18.38
CA GLN A 221 1.33 -6.40 -18.98
C GLN A 221 0.61 -7.38 -18.02
N GLY A 222 0.40 -6.98 -16.78
CA GLY A 222 -0.28 -7.79 -15.76
C GLY A 222 0.57 -8.89 -15.13
N ARG A 223 1.87 -8.97 -15.45
CA ARG A 223 2.81 -9.98 -14.93
C ARG A 223 3.92 -9.33 -14.13
N LEU A 224 4.45 -10.07 -13.17
CA LEU A 224 5.68 -9.70 -12.49
C LEU A 224 6.85 -10.21 -13.35
N ALA A 225 7.51 -9.28 -14.03
CA ALA A 225 8.52 -9.61 -15.03
C ALA A 225 9.91 -9.79 -14.41
N GLU A 226 10.23 -9.03 -13.36
CA GLU A 226 11.54 -9.09 -12.73
C GLU A 226 11.47 -8.69 -11.25
N TRP A 227 12.42 -9.22 -10.47
CA TRP A 227 12.62 -8.89 -9.07
C TRP A 227 14.08 -8.50 -8.84
N SER A 228 14.33 -7.30 -8.33
CA SER A 228 15.68 -6.76 -8.15
C SER A 228 15.89 -6.23 -6.72
N THR A 229 17.13 -6.29 -6.25
CA THR A 229 17.56 -5.63 -5.01
C THR A 229 18.37 -4.36 -5.29
N ALA A 230 18.32 -3.85 -6.52
CA ALA A 230 18.98 -2.60 -6.89
C ALA A 230 18.40 -1.41 -6.11
N ARG A 231 19.32 -0.59 -5.57
CA ARG A 231 18.99 0.66 -4.84
C ARG A 231 19.49 1.90 -5.60
N ASP A 232 19.68 1.76 -6.90
CA ASP A 232 20.04 2.86 -7.80
C ASP A 232 18.88 3.12 -8.76
N ALA A 233 18.37 4.35 -8.74
CA ALA A 233 17.22 4.75 -9.54
C ALA A 233 17.48 4.60 -11.06
N ARG A 234 18.72 4.77 -11.52
CA ARG A 234 19.08 4.59 -12.95
C ARG A 234 18.96 3.12 -13.35
N VAL A 235 19.46 2.22 -12.51
CA VAL A 235 19.35 0.77 -12.75
C VAL A 235 17.87 0.35 -12.76
N ILE A 236 17.07 0.87 -11.82
CA ILE A 236 15.63 0.59 -11.76
C ILE A 236 14.94 1.13 -13.02
N ALA A 237 15.28 2.34 -13.48
CA ALA A 237 14.73 2.93 -14.71
C ALA A 237 15.06 2.08 -15.94
N GLU A 238 16.30 1.58 -16.05
CA GLU A 238 16.72 0.67 -17.13
C GLU A 238 15.95 -0.65 -17.11
N LEU A 239 15.74 -1.25 -15.94
CA LEU A 239 14.92 -2.46 -15.78
C LEU A 239 13.49 -2.23 -16.25
N VAL A 240 12.84 -1.14 -15.80
CA VAL A 240 11.48 -0.77 -16.23
C VAL A 240 11.40 -0.57 -17.73
N HIS A 241 12.40 0.06 -18.33
CA HIS A 241 12.46 0.28 -19.78
C HIS A 241 12.64 -1.03 -20.56
N THR A 242 13.57 -1.89 -20.12
CA THR A 242 13.85 -3.18 -20.75
C THR A 242 12.63 -4.09 -20.74
N VAL A 243 11.97 -4.22 -19.58
CA VAL A 243 10.77 -5.05 -19.40
C VAL A 243 9.57 -4.53 -20.22
N ARG A 244 9.50 -3.22 -20.49
CA ARG A 244 8.46 -2.63 -21.35
C ARG A 244 8.63 -2.97 -22.82
N ALA A 245 9.85 -3.26 -23.27
CA ALA A 245 10.17 -3.56 -24.68
C ALA A 245 9.92 -5.03 -25.06
N LEU A 246 9.65 -5.89 -24.07
CA LEU A 246 9.27 -7.30 -24.23
C LEU A 246 7.76 -7.47 -24.31
#